data_6a124014ad39518ed06a79af9decdfe7
#
_entry.id   6a124014ad39518ed06a79af9decdfe7
#
_cell.length_a   1.000
_cell.length_b   1.000
_cell.length_c   1.000
_cell.angle_alpha   90.00
_cell.angle_beta   90.00
_cell.angle_gamma   90.00
#
_symmetry.space_group_name_H-M   'P 1'
#
loop_
_entity.id
_entity.type
_entity.pdbx_description
1 polymer ?
#
loop_
_entity_poly.entity_id
_entity_poly.type
_entity_poly.pdbx_seq_one_letter_code
_entity_poly.pdbx_strand_id
1 'polypeptide(L)'
;MQTRAAILWEPKTQWSVEDIELDEPRSGEVKVKLAASGLCHSDEHLVTGDMVLDSETAALLGLQQFPMIGGHEGAGEVVEVGPGVTSVSVGDHVVMSFIPACGRCPSCARGRQHLCDLGAFLLAGRQVGDFTARHHAKDGRDLGLMCCLGTFSPYTVVNEASCVKIENDIPLDKAALVGCGVTTGWGSAVYAADVQPGDTVVVIGLGGIGMNAVQGAAFSGARHVIGVDPLESKRDRAPAFGATHVAASIEEAQALVAELTWGANADRAILTAGVAEGRLIAPMMGLVAKGGRAVVTAVAPIGQTQVDLNLFDLAMQRKELVGCIFGNANPRRDIPRLLRLYMEGRLKLDELVTTTYDLDGINQGYEDMRDGTNIRGVISYQ
;
A
#
# COMPACT_ATOMS: atom_id res chain seq x y z
N MET A 1 -21.10 1.85 20.03
CA MET A 1 -21.78 2.94 19.27
C MET A 1 -22.22 2.43 17.91
N GLN A 2 -23.17 3.14 17.24
CA GLN A 2 -23.52 2.82 15.85
C GLN A 2 -22.71 3.69 14.88
N THR A 3 -22.30 3.11 13.76
CA THR A 3 -21.65 3.78 12.65
C THR A 3 -21.99 3.07 11.33
N ARG A 4 -21.43 3.51 10.20
CA ARG A 4 -21.61 2.86 8.89
C ARG A 4 -20.29 2.26 8.43
N ALA A 5 -20.33 1.23 7.60
CA ALA A 5 -19.15 0.66 6.97
C ALA A 5 -19.47 0.07 5.60
N ALA A 6 -18.47 0.05 4.71
CA ALA A 6 -18.54 -0.74 3.50
C ALA A 6 -18.02 -2.16 3.77
N ILE A 7 -18.90 -3.13 3.63
CA ILE A 7 -18.68 -4.54 3.94
C ILE A 7 -18.59 -5.34 2.64
N LEU A 8 -17.58 -6.16 2.51
CA LEU A 8 -17.50 -7.22 1.52
C LEU A 8 -17.99 -8.52 2.19
N TRP A 9 -19.17 -8.95 1.81
CA TRP A 9 -19.79 -10.15 2.40
C TRP A 9 -19.11 -11.43 1.93
N GLU A 10 -18.72 -11.46 0.66
CA GLU A 10 -18.02 -12.58 0.03
C GLU A 10 -17.24 -12.09 -1.19
N PRO A 11 -16.19 -12.79 -1.63
CA PRO A 11 -15.46 -12.43 -2.85
C PRO A 11 -16.36 -12.41 -4.08
N LYS A 12 -15.99 -11.61 -5.08
CA LYS A 12 -16.71 -11.43 -6.36
C LYS A 12 -18.10 -10.81 -6.21
N THR A 13 -18.31 -10.04 -5.12
CA THR A 13 -19.49 -9.19 -4.94
C THR A 13 -19.08 -7.73 -4.86
N GLN A 14 -20.05 -6.82 -4.80
CA GLN A 14 -19.82 -5.41 -4.56
C GLN A 14 -19.76 -5.10 -3.07
N TRP A 15 -19.15 -3.97 -2.73
CA TRP A 15 -19.18 -3.41 -1.38
C TRP A 15 -20.62 -3.03 -1.02
N SER A 16 -21.09 -3.46 0.15
CA SER A 16 -22.38 -3.10 0.73
C SER A 16 -22.17 -2.11 1.87
N VAL A 17 -22.75 -0.91 1.75
CA VAL A 17 -22.64 0.12 2.81
C VAL A 17 -23.80 -0.04 3.77
N GLU A 18 -23.49 -0.41 5.00
CA GLU A 18 -24.47 -0.78 6.02
C GLU A 18 -24.18 -0.10 7.36
N ASP A 19 -25.21 0.03 8.19
CA ASP A 19 -25.04 0.40 9.59
C ASP A 19 -24.51 -0.81 10.38
N ILE A 20 -23.53 -0.55 11.24
CA ILE A 20 -22.87 -1.54 12.08
C ILE A 20 -22.82 -1.09 13.55
N GLU A 21 -22.54 -2.01 14.43
CA GLU A 21 -22.21 -1.73 15.82
C GLU A 21 -20.71 -1.78 16.03
N LEU A 22 -20.19 -0.80 16.77
CA LEU A 22 -18.78 -0.66 17.10
C LEU A 22 -18.61 -0.70 18.63
N ASP A 23 -17.83 -1.64 19.10
CA ASP A 23 -17.47 -1.79 20.51
C ASP A 23 -16.53 -0.66 20.99
N GLU A 24 -16.39 -0.57 22.31
CA GLU A 24 -15.38 0.28 22.94
C GLU A 24 -13.99 -0.35 22.82
N PRO A 25 -12.91 0.48 22.78
CA PRO A 25 -11.56 -0.01 22.69
C PRO A 25 -11.13 -0.74 23.96
N ARG A 26 -10.56 -1.93 23.79
CA ARG A 26 -9.96 -2.72 24.88
C ARG A 26 -8.48 -2.37 25.09
N SER A 27 -7.80 -3.17 25.91
CA SER A 27 -6.39 -2.92 26.25
C SER A 27 -5.49 -2.87 25.00
N GLY A 28 -4.74 -1.76 24.86
CA GLY A 28 -3.86 -1.51 23.72
C GLY A 28 -4.56 -1.10 22.43
N GLU A 29 -5.87 -0.79 22.50
CA GLU A 29 -6.68 -0.39 21.35
C GLU A 29 -7.04 1.10 21.39
N VAL A 30 -7.32 1.64 20.22
CA VAL A 30 -7.62 3.05 20.00
C VAL A 30 -8.85 3.15 19.09
N LYS A 31 -9.81 4.00 19.44
CA LYS A 31 -10.91 4.39 18.56
C LYS A 31 -10.50 5.63 17.79
N VAL A 32 -10.54 5.54 16.47
CA VAL A 32 -10.20 6.63 15.56
C VAL A 32 -11.44 7.08 14.80
N LYS A 33 -11.71 8.40 14.81
CA LYS A 33 -12.64 9.05 13.90
C LYS A 33 -11.87 9.38 12.63
N LEU A 34 -12.16 8.67 11.55
CA LEU A 34 -11.50 8.87 10.27
C LEU A 34 -12.01 10.15 9.57
N ALA A 35 -11.11 10.91 8.99
CA ALA A 35 -11.41 12.03 8.11
C ALA A 35 -11.42 11.58 6.64
N ALA A 36 -10.57 10.61 6.30
CA ALA A 36 -10.46 10.08 4.95
C ALA A 36 -9.91 8.66 4.90
N SER A 37 -10.21 7.96 3.81
CA SER A 37 -9.64 6.65 3.46
C SER A 37 -9.29 6.58 1.98
N GLY A 38 -8.06 6.15 1.64
CA GLY A 38 -7.64 5.92 0.26
C GLY A 38 -8.21 4.63 -0.29
N LEU A 39 -8.58 4.64 -1.58
CA LEU A 39 -8.91 3.44 -2.34
C LEU A 39 -7.62 2.80 -2.86
N CYS A 40 -7.41 1.53 -2.55
CA CYS A 40 -6.20 0.80 -2.92
C CYS A 40 -6.53 -0.48 -3.68
N HIS A 41 -5.64 -0.89 -4.59
CA HIS A 41 -5.74 -2.15 -5.33
C HIS A 41 -5.75 -3.38 -4.42
N SER A 42 -5.18 -3.30 -3.22
CA SER A 42 -5.20 -4.42 -2.27
C SER A 42 -6.61 -4.77 -1.80
N ASP A 43 -7.52 -3.78 -1.70
CA ASP A 43 -8.93 -4.05 -1.41
C ASP A 43 -9.64 -4.64 -2.64
N GLU A 44 -9.26 -4.20 -3.85
CA GLU A 44 -9.75 -4.81 -5.10
C GLU A 44 -9.35 -6.29 -5.21
N HIS A 45 -8.15 -6.67 -4.75
CA HIS A 45 -7.72 -8.07 -4.70
C HIS A 45 -8.57 -8.94 -3.76
N LEU A 46 -9.26 -8.36 -2.77
CA LEU A 46 -10.27 -9.10 -2.00
C LEU A 46 -11.53 -9.32 -2.83
N VAL A 47 -11.97 -8.29 -3.57
CA VAL A 47 -13.15 -8.36 -4.43
C VAL A 47 -12.93 -9.36 -5.56
N THR A 48 -11.78 -9.33 -6.24
CA THR A 48 -11.45 -10.25 -7.35
C THR A 48 -11.15 -11.67 -6.89
N GLY A 49 -10.76 -11.84 -5.62
CA GLY A 49 -10.39 -13.13 -5.03
C GLY A 49 -8.90 -13.46 -5.08
N ASP A 50 -8.05 -12.57 -5.59
CA ASP A 50 -6.60 -12.78 -5.69
C ASP A 50 -5.91 -12.92 -4.32
N MET A 51 -6.45 -12.26 -3.29
CA MET A 51 -5.96 -12.31 -1.91
C MET A 51 -6.88 -13.11 -0.97
N VAL A 52 -7.64 -14.03 -1.50
CA VAL A 52 -8.53 -14.88 -0.72
C VAL A 52 -7.85 -16.21 -0.43
N LEU A 53 -7.79 -16.58 0.84
CA LEU A 53 -7.33 -17.89 1.27
C LEU A 53 -8.32 -18.96 0.80
N ASP A 54 -7.81 -20.06 0.26
CA ASP A 54 -8.68 -21.22 0.00
C ASP A 54 -9.30 -21.75 1.31
N SER A 55 -10.44 -22.40 1.17
CA SER A 55 -11.23 -22.84 2.33
C SER A 55 -10.50 -23.83 3.24
N GLU A 56 -9.59 -24.65 2.70
CA GLU A 56 -8.81 -25.61 3.45
C GLU A 56 -7.73 -24.90 4.28
N THR A 57 -6.98 -23.98 3.66
CA THR A 57 -5.98 -23.14 4.35
C THR A 57 -6.63 -22.27 5.42
N ALA A 58 -7.76 -21.62 5.12
CA ALA A 58 -8.49 -20.81 6.09
C ALA A 58 -8.95 -21.64 7.30
N ALA A 59 -9.51 -22.83 7.05
CA ALA A 59 -9.95 -23.75 8.12
C ALA A 59 -8.77 -24.25 8.96
N LEU A 60 -7.64 -24.61 8.32
CA LEU A 60 -6.42 -25.06 9.01
C LEU A 60 -5.88 -23.97 9.96
N LEU A 61 -5.95 -22.71 9.54
CA LEU A 61 -5.50 -21.58 10.34
C LEU A 61 -6.56 -21.07 11.34
N GLY A 62 -7.78 -21.62 11.32
CA GLY A 62 -8.89 -21.15 12.14
C GLY A 62 -9.34 -19.73 11.80
N LEU A 63 -9.15 -19.31 10.55
CA LEU A 63 -9.45 -17.97 10.06
C LEU A 63 -10.78 -17.92 9.33
N GLN A 64 -11.58 -16.90 9.61
CA GLN A 64 -12.75 -16.52 8.84
C GLN A 64 -12.51 -15.14 8.23
N GLN A 65 -12.11 -15.11 6.96
CA GLN A 65 -11.73 -13.87 6.28
C GLN A 65 -12.93 -12.96 6.00
N PHE A 66 -14.09 -13.52 5.67
CA PHE A 66 -15.32 -12.77 5.36
C PHE A 66 -16.45 -13.10 6.37
N PRO A 67 -17.41 -12.17 6.61
CA PRO A 67 -17.50 -10.81 6.04
C PRO A 67 -16.41 -9.87 6.55
N MET A 68 -16.01 -8.88 5.73
CA MET A 68 -14.88 -7.98 6.03
C MET A 68 -15.22 -6.52 5.69
N ILE A 69 -14.90 -5.60 6.60
CA ILE A 69 -14.85 -4.17 6.32
C ILE A 69 -13.55 -3.87 5.58
N GLY A 70 -13.65 -3.24 4.42
CA GLY A 70 -12.50 -2.89 3.61
C GLY A 70 -11.74 -1.67 4.11
N GLY A 71 -10.70 -1.31 3.34
CA GLY A 71 -9.88 -0.13 3.58
C GLY A 71 -8.74 -0.34 4.57
N HIS A 72 -7.57 0.16 4.17
CA HIS A 72 -6.34 0.06 4.97
C HIS A 72 -5.46 1.31 4.85
N GLU A 73 -5.96 2.37 4.23
CA GLU A 73 -5.30 3.68 4.11
C GLU A 73 -6.17 4.72 4.79
N GLY A 74 -5.97 4.99 6.06
CA GLY A 74 -6.78 5.93 6.81
C GLY A 74 -5.96 6.99 7.53
N ALA A 75 -6.56 8.17 7.70
CA ALA A 75 -6.08 9.18 8.65
C ALA A 75 -7.27 9.82 9.36
N GLY A 76 -7.06 10.18 10.61
CA GLY A 76 -8.12 10.71 11.45
C GLY A 76 -7.62 11.17 12.81
N GLU A 77 -8.58 11.41 13.70
CA GLU A 77 -8.36 11.86 15.08
C GLU A 77 -8.65 10.71 16.05
N VAL A 78 -7.79 10.54 17.04
CA VAL A 78 -8.01 9.63 18.17
C VAL A 78 -9.11 10.22 19.05
N VAL A 79 -10.23 9.51 19.18
CA VAL A 79 -11.38 9.95 19.98
C VAL A 79 -11.50 9.20 21.30
N GLU A 80 -10.90 8.02 21.40
CA GLU A 80 -10.91 7.21 22.61
C GLU A 80 -9.70 6.29 22.66
N VAL A 81 -9.17 6.02 23.85
CA VAL A 81 -8.05 5.11 24.08
C VAL A 81 -8.40 4.07 25.13
N GLY A 82 -8.10 2.82 24.84
CA GLY A 82 -8.25 1.71 25.78
C GLY A 82 -7.14 1.68 26.84
N PRO A 83 -7.30 0.84 27.86
CA PRO A 83 -6.28 0.70 28.92
C PRO A 83 -4.91 0.32 28.36
N GLY A 84 -3.85 0.89 28.90
CA GLY A 84 -2.46 0.57 28.55
C GLY A 84 -1.93 1.19 27.25
N VAL A 85 -2.73 1.96 26.52
CA VAL A 85 -2.27 2.75 25.37
C VAL A 85 -1.32 3.84 25.85
N THR A 86 -0.16 3.95 25.19
CA THR A 86 0.91 4.89 25.57
C THR A 86 1.46 5.69 24.40
N SER A 87 1.18 5.28 23.16
CA SER A 87 1.79 5.89 21.96
C SER A 87 1.00 7.07 21.41
N VAL A 88 -0.28 7.18 21.75
CA VAL A 88 -1.20 8.24 21.30
C VAL A 88 -2.17 8.63 22.42
N SER A 89 -2.81 9.79 22.27
CA SER A 89 -3.80 10.35 23.20
C SER A 89 -5.01 10.86 22.44
N VAL A 90 -6.14 11.04 23.13
CA VAL A 90 -7.33 11.69 22.56
C VAL A 90 -6.97 13.08 22.03
N GLY A 91 -7.42 13.40 20.82
CA GLY A 91 -7.12 14.63 20.09
C GLY A 91 -5.88 14.55 19.20
N ASP A 92 -5.10 13.48 19.26
CA ASP A 92 -3.97 13.28 18.35
C ASP A 92 -4.46 12.95 16.94
N HIS A 93 -3.85 13.56 15.94
CA HIS A 93 -3.99 13.15 14.55
C HIS A 93 -3.10 11.94 14.27
N VAL A 94 -3.63 10.96 13.57
CA VAL A 94 -2.93 9.71 13.23
C VAL A 94 -3.10 9.32 11.78
N VAL A 95 -2.06 8.73 11.22
CA VAL A 95 -2.13 7.92 10.00
C VAL A 95 -2.14 6.45 10.41
N MET A 96 -2.99 5.67 9.77
CA MET A 96 -3.09 4.25 10.01
C MET A 96 -2.14 3.49 9.10
N SER A 97 -1.18 2.80 9.69
CA SER A 97 -0.24 1.94 8.96
C SER A 97 -0.80 0.53 8.85
N PHE A 98 -0.92 0.00 7.63
CA PHE A 98 -1.42 -1.36 7.44
C PHE A 98 -0.47 -2.41 8.03
N ILE A 99 0.83 -2.13 8.12
CA ILE A 99 1.74 -2.95 8.92
C ILE A 99 1.82 -2.35 10.32
N PRO A 100 1.39 -3.07 11.37
CA PRO A 100 1.60 -2.63 12.75
C PRO A 100 3.10 -2.50 13.05
N ALA A 101 3.47 -1.57 13.91
CA ALA A 101 4.85 -1.37 14.33
C ALA A 101 4.96 -1.41 15.86
N CYS A 102 4.98 -2.62 16.44
CA CYS A 102 4.94 -2.79 17.90
C CYS A 102 6.20 -2.32 18.63
N GLY A 103 7.32 -2.13 17.93
CA GLY A 103 8.59 -1.64 18.48
C GLY A 103 9.40 -2.68 19.27
N ARG A 104 8.84 -3.83 19.63
CA ARG A 104 9.44 -4.80 20.58
C ARG A 104 9.71 -6.20 20.02
N CYS A 105 9.07 -6.61 18.91
CA CYS A 105 9.35 -7.90 18.31
C CYS A 105 10.75 -7.94 17.64
N PRO A 106 11.30 -9.13 17.35
CA PRO A 106 12.63 -9.25 16.75
C PRO A 106 12.82 -8.44 15.48
N SER A 107 11.81 -8.37 14.62
CA SER A 107 11.84 -7.59 13.37
C SER A 107 11.91 -6.08 13.67
N CYS A 108 11.05 -5.58 14.55
CA CYS A 108 11.07 -4.17 14.96
C CYS A 108 12.38 -3.79 15.65
N ALA A 109 12.89 -4.63 16.54
CA ALA A 109 14.15 -4.39 17.27
C ALA A 109 15.37 -4.29 16.34
N ARG A 110 15.31 -4.91 15.14
CA ARG A 110 16.34 -4.82 14.10
C ARG A 110 16.14 -3.63 13.14
N GLY A 111 15.17 -2.74 13.41
CA GLY A 111 14.84 -1.63 12.52
C GLY A 111 14.05 -2.03 11.26
N ARG A 112 13.44 -3.21 11.24
CA ARG A 112 12.63 -3.73 10.12
C ARG A 112 11.16 -3.76 10.50
N GLN A 113 10.57 -2.59 10.79
CA GLN A 113 9.18 -2.51 11.25
C GLN A 113 8.17 -2.97 10.20
N HIS A 114 8.48 -2.86 8.90
CA HIS A 114 7.69 -3.43 7.81
C HIS A 114 7.52 -4.96 7.89
N LEU A 115 8.29 -5.64 8.73
CA LEU A 115 8.20 -7.07 9.03
C LEU A 115 7.76 -7.35 10.47
N CYS A 116 7.04 -6.43 11.09
CA CYS A 116 6.53 -6.60 12.45
C CYS A 116 5.72 -7.89 12.58
N ASP A 117 5.99 -8.69 13.64
CA ASP A 117 5.33 -9.98 13.84
C ASP A 117 3.81 -9.87 14.00
N LEU A 118 3.29 -8.71 14.48
CA LEU A 118 1.85 -8.45 14.50
C LEU A 118 1.23 -8.36 13.10
N GLY A 119 2.05 -8.14 12.06
CA GLY A 119 1.62 -8.15 10.66
C GLY A 119 1.32 -9.55 10.11
N ALA A 120 1.65 -10.62 10.81
CA ALA A 120 1.38 -11.99 10.35
C ALA A 120 -0.12 -12.29 10.18
N PHE A 121 -0.99 -11.49 10.81
CA PHE A 121 -2.44 -11.72 10.83
C PHE A 121 -3.24 -10.67 10.06
N LEU A 122 -2.62 -9.95 9.13
CA LEU A 122 -3.28 -8.87 8.37
C LEU A 122 -4.52 -9.34 7.59
N LEU A 123 -4.51 -10.59 7.11
CA LEU A 123 -5.65 -11.19 6.41
C LEU A 123 -6.64 -11.90 7.34
N ALA A 124 -6.34 -12.03 8.62
CA ALA A 124 -7.24 -12.66 9.61
C ALA A 124 -8.40 -11.74 9.99
N GLY A 125 -8.26 -10.44 9.79
CA GLY A 125 -9.30 -9.45 10.04
C GLY A 125 -9.68 -9.24 11.51
N ARG A 126 -8.94 -9.82 12.46
CA ARG A 126 -9.23 -9.75 13.89
C ARG A 126 -8.27 -8.81 14.60
N GLN A 127 -8.64 -8.35 15.80
CA GLN A 127 -7.75 -7.55 16.63
C GLN A 127 -6.49 -8.32 16.99
N VAL A 128 -5.32 -7.71 16.80
CA VAL A 128 -4.03 -8.39 17.03
C VAL A 128 -3.74 -8.68 18.52
N GLY A 129 -4.50 -8.10 19.43
CA GLY A 129 -4.31 -8.29 20.87
C GLY A 129 -4.98 -9.55 21.44
N ASP A 130 -6.20 -9.84 21.02
CA ASP A 130 -7.04 -10.91 21.59
C ASP A 130 -7.77 -11.78 20.54
N PHE A 131 -7.55 -11.54 19.26
CA PHE A 131 -8.17 -12.22 18.12
C PHE A 131 -9.71 -12.19 18.10
N THR A 132 -10.32 -11.18 18.71
CA THR A 132 -11.76 -10.95 18.67
C THR A 132 -12.14 -9.77 17.78
N ALA A 133 -13.43 -9.64 17.45
CA ALA A 133 -13.94 -8.50 16.68
C ALA A 133 -14.30 -7.33 17.63
N ARG A 134 -14.38 -6.12 17.02
CA ARG A 134 -14.95 -4.91 17.64
C ARG A 134 -16.05 -4.33 16.76
N HIS A 135 -16.22 -4.86 15.58
CA HIS A 135 -17.18 -4.41 14.58
C HIS A 135 -18.16 -5.53 14.34
N HIS A 136 -19.45 -5.23 14.40
CA HIS A 136 -20.52 -6.23 14.30
C HIS A 136 -21.61 -5.75 13.35
N ALA A 137 -22.07 -6.64 12.48
CA ALA A 137 -23.26 -6.38 11.67
C ALA A 137 -24.51 -6.28 12.54
N LYS A 138 -25.59 -5.68 12.03
CA LYS A 138 -26.85 -5.55 12.77
C LYS A 138 -27.46 -6.87 13.25
N ASP A 139 -27.14 -7.96 12.57
CA ASP A 139 -27.57 -9.32 12.95
C ASP A 139 -26.65 -9.99 13.99
N GLY A 140 -25.66 -9.27 14.49
CA GLY A 140 -24.71 -9.70 15.51
C GLY A 140 -23.52 -10.51 14.99
N ARG A 141 -23.38 -10.70 13.67
CA ARG A 141 -22.18 -11.35 13.10
C ARG A 141 -20.96 -10.45 13.23
N ASP A 142 -19.85 -11.06 13.62
CA ASP A 142 -18.55 -10.42 13.65
C ASP A 142 -18.10 -10.01 12.24
N LEU A 143 -17.58 -8.81 12.11
CA LEU A 143 -16.97 -8.30 10.88
C LEU A 143 -15.45 -8.31 11.01
N GLY A 144 -14.76 -8.87 10.02
CA GLY A 144 -13.33 -8.76 9.87
C GLY A 144 -12.92 -7.34 9.43
N LEU A 145 -11.64 -7.03 9.56
CA LEU A 145 -11.07 -5.75 9.11
C LEU A 145 -9.92 -5.98 8.13
N MET A 146 -9.96 -5.35 6.98
CA MET A 146 -8.82 -5.37 6.06
C MET A 146 -7.59 -4.82 6.77
N CYS A 147 -6.52 -5.60 6.78
CA CYS A 147 -5.25 -5.28 7.46
C CYS A 147 -5.42 -4.93 8.96
N CYS A 148 -6.44 -5.47 9.63
CA CYS A 148 -6.79 -5.14 11.02
C CYS A 148 -7.13 -3.64 11.22
N LEU A 149 -7.54 -2.92 10.17
CA LEU A 149 -7.83 -1.49 10.16
C LEU A 149 -9.27 -1.17 9.81
N GLY A 150 -9.81 -1.70 8.69
CA GLY A 150 -11.20 -1.47 8.28
C GLY A 150 -11.53 0.01 8.09
N THR A 151 -10.75 0.74 7.28
CA THR A 151 -10.89 2.19 7.16
C THR A 151 -12.05 2.64 6.26
N PHE A 152 -12.83 1.72 5.66
CA PHE A 152 -14.07 2.06 4.98
C PHE A 152 -15.24 2.19 5.95
N SER A 153 -15.03 2.99 6.98
CA SER A 153 -15.99 3.36 8.02
C SER A 153 -15.57 4.70 8.60
N PRO A 154 -16.51 5.61 8.99
CA PRO A 154 -16.15 6.85 9.67
C PRO A 154 -15.46 6.64 11.03
N TYR A 155 -15.66 5.48 11.66
CA TYR A 155 -15.02 5.12 12.94
C TYR A 155 -14.50 3.69 12.89
N THR A 156 -13.33 3.50 13.47
CA THR A 156 -12.76 2.15 13.64
C THR A 156 -12.06 2.02 14.99
N VAL A 157 -11.99 0.79 15.50
CA VAL A 157 -11.19 0.43 16.68
C VAL A 157 -10.03 -0.45 16.23
N VAL A 158 -8.80 -0.03 16.51
CA VAL A 158 -7.57 -0.69 16.04
C VAL A 158 -6.52 -0.76 17.16
N ASN A 159 -5.52 -1.60 16.99
CA ASN A 159 -4.38 -1.64 17.91
C ASN A 159 -3.51 -0.37 17.77
N GLU A 160 -3.02 0.18 18.90
CA GLU A 160 -2.15 1.37 18.90
C GLU A 160 -0.87 1.19 18.04
N ALA A 161 -0.42 -0.05 17.81
CA ALA A 161 0.75 -0.34 16.98
C ALA A 161 0.55 0.03 15.51
N SER A 162 -0.71 0.15 15.05
CA SER A 162 -1.06 0.60 13.70
C SER A 162 -1.28 2.11 13.60
N CYS A 163 -1.32 2.83 14.73
CA CYS A 163 -1.51 4.28 14.77
C CYS A 163 -0.16 5.00 14.77
N VAL A 164 0.08 5.84 13.76
CA VAL A 164 1.27 6.69 13.69
C VAL A 164 0.85 8.13 13.89
N LYS A 165 1.24 8.72 15.01
CA LYS A 165 0.96 10.12 15.32
C LYS A 165 1.66 11.05 14.33
N ILE A 166 0.95 12.07 13.88
CA ILE A 166 1.42 13.11 12.96
C ILE A 166 1.13 14.50 13.55
N GLU A 167 1.70 15.53 12.93
CA GLU A 167 1.43 16.92 13.27
C GLU A 167 -0.02 17.28 12.91
N ASN A 168 -0.73 18.03 13.78
CA ASN A 168 -2.17 18.30 13.63
C ASN A 168 -2.52 19.29 12.50
N ASP A 169 -1.56 19.99 11.93
CA ASP A 169 -1.73 20.91 10.79
C ASP A 169 -1.65 20.21 9.43
N ILE A 170 -1.33 18.92 9.40
CA ILE A 170 -1.26 18.13 8.18
C ILE A 170 -2.67 17.79 7.68
N PRO A 171 -3.01 18.05 6.39
CA PRO A 171 -4.30 17.66 5.81
C PRO A 171 -4.51 16.15 5.86
N LEU A 172 -5.58 15.70 6.54
CA LEU A 172 -5.83 14.28 6.80
C LEU A 172 -6.22 13.50 5.54
N ASP A 173 -6.86 14.14 4.56
CA ASP A 173 -7.23 13.55 3.27
C ASP A 173 -5.99 13.17 2.43
N LYS A 174 -4.90 13.93 2.55
CA LYS A 174 -3.61 13.62 1.92
C LYS A 174 -2.81 12.63 2.77
N ALA A 175 -2.85 12.82 4.09
CA ALA A 175 -2.13 11.96 5.03
C ALA A 175 -2.57 10.50 4.95
N ALA A 176 -3.85 10.21 4.69
CA ALA A 176 -4.39 8.86 4.57
C ALA A 176 -3.60 7.99 3.58
N LEU A 177 -3.21 8.54 2.43
CA LEU A 177 -2.48 7.82 1.38
C LEU A 177 -1.07 7.38 1.82
N VAL A 178 -0.50 8.06 2.83
CA VAL A 178 0.85 7.75 3.33
C VAL A 178 0.84 6.49 4.20
N GLY A 179 -0.34 6.04 4.64
CA GLY A 179 -0.52 4.78 5.38
C GLY A 179 -0.18 3.52 4.57
N CYS A 180 -0.24 3.57 3.24
CA CYS A 180 0.10 2.45 2.36
C CYS A 180 0.80 2.90 1.07
N GLY A 181 0.05 3.36 0.05
CA GLY A 181 0.54 3.48 -1.33
C GLY A 181 1.73 4.43 -1.49
N VAL A 182 1.72 5.57 -0.79
CA VAL A 182 2.81 6.56 -0.86
C VAL A 182 4.08 5.99 -0.24
N THR A 183 4.01 5.49 0.98
CA THR A 183 5.16 4.89 1.68
C THR A 183 5.70 3.66 0.95
N THR A 184 4.80 2.82 0.42
CA THR A 184 5.18 1.64 -0.37
C THR A 184 5.94 2.04 -1.63
N GLY A 185 5.42 2.96 -2.43
CA GLY A 185 6.07 3.35 -3.69
C GLY A 185 7.40 4.07 -3.45
N TRP A 186 7.39 5.08 -2.58
CA TRP A 186 8.61 5.79 -2.20
C TRP A 186 9.69 4.84 -1.69
N GLY A 187 9.35 4.01 -0.72
CA GLY A 187 10.28 3.07 -0.11
C GLY A 187 10.77 1.99 -1.07
N SER A 188 9.97 1.62 -2.07
CA SER A 188 10.40 0.68 -3.12
C SER A 188 11.62 1.19 -3.88
N ALA A 189 11.68 2.50 -4.16
CA ALA A 189 12.83 3.12 -4.79
C ALA A 189 13.97 3.37 -3.77
N VAL A 190 13.66 4.03 -2.64
CA VAL A 190 14.67 4.54 -1.71
C VAL A 190 15.30 3.43 -0.87
N TYR A 191 14.51 2.43 -0.43
CA TYR A 191 15.00 1.39 0.49
C TYR A 191 15.13 0.03 -0.19
N ALA A 192 14.11 -0.44 -0.93
CA ALA A 192 14.16 -1.79 -1.50
C ALA A 192 15.09 -1.85 -2.73
N ALA A 193 14.94 -0.93 -3.67
CA ALA A 193 15.83 -0.82 -4.83
C ALA A 193 17.18 -0.20 -4.46
N ASP A 194 17.24 0.60 -3.39
CA ASP A 194 18.45 1.30 -2.95
C ASP A 194 19.03 2.17 -4.09
N VAL A 195 18.17 3.02 -4.63
CA VAL A 195 18.52 3.92 -5.75
C VAL A 195 19.60 4.89 -5.32
N GLN A 196 20.67 4.96 -6.11
CA GLN A 196 21.81 5.84 -5.89
C GLN A 196 21.83 7.03 -6.89
N PRO A 197 22.47 8.15 -6.52
CA PRO A 197 22.66 9.26 -7.46
C PRO A 197 23.35 8.78 -8.75
N GLY A 198 22.75 9.11 -9.89
CA GLY A 198 23.25 8.72 -11.21
C GLY A 198 22.66 7.43 -11.78
N ASP A 199 21.90 6.64 -11.00
CA ASP A 199 21.27 5.41 -11.46
C ASP A 199 20.26 5.66 -12.59
N THR A 200 20.09 4.65 -13.45
CA THR A 200 18.96 4.51 -14.37
C THR A 200 17.93 3.57 -13.74
N VAL A 201 16.72 4.06 -13.54
CA VAL A 201 15.64 3.36 -12.85
C VAL A 201 14.45 3.19 -13.78
N VAL A 202 13.89 1.96 -13.86
CA VAL A 202 12.67 1.68 -14.59
C VAL A 202 11.56 1.33 -13.57
N VAL A 203 10.42 2.02 -13.65
CA VAL A 203 9.23 1.77 -12.84
C VAL A 203 8.13 1.22 -13.73
N ILE A 204 7.72 -0.02 -13.50
CA ILE A 204 6.73 -0.74 -14.32
C ILE A 204 5.38 -0.72 -13.61
N GLY A 205 4.42 0.02 -14.18
CA GLY A 205 3.13 0.36 -13.61
C GLY A 205 3.15 1.76 -12.97
N LEU A 206 2.34 2.69 -13.51
CA LEU A 206 2.25 4.10 -13.07
C LEU A 206 0.92 4.38 -12.35
N GLY A 207 0.47 3.45 -11.51
CA GLY A 207 -0.60 3.67 -10.54
C GLY A 207 -0.11 4.44 -9.32
N GLY A 208 -0.91 4.47 -8.25
CA GLY A 208 -0.58 5.20 -7.02
C GLY A 208 0.77 4.81 -6.40
N ILE A 209 1.13 3.51 -6.41
CA ILE A 209 2.44 3.04 -5.93
C ILE A 209 3.55 3.46 -6.90
N GLY A 210 3.34 3.26 -8.21
CA GLY A 210 4.35 3.57 -9.23
C GLY A 210 4.71 5.05 -9.29
N MET A 211 3.74 5.97 -9.22
CA MET A 211 4.02 7.41 -9.17
C MET A 211 4.88 7.79 -7.96
N ASN A 212 4.67 7.13 -6.82
CA ASN A 212 5.51 7.37 -5.64
C ASN A 212 6.88 6.70 -5.73
N ALA A 213 7.02 5.58 -6.46
CA ALA A 213 8.33 5.02 -6.78
C ALA A 213 9.12 5.94 -7.71
N VAL A 214 8.45 6.58 -8.69
CA VAL A 214 9.04 7.63 -9.54
C VAL A 214 9.52 8.80 -8.69
N GLN A 215 8.71 9.31 -7.76
CA GLN A 215 9.13 10.38 -6.85
C GLN A 215 10.33 9.97 -5.99
N GLY A 216 10.31 8.76 -5.43
CA GLY A 216 11.40 8.23 -4.62
C GLY A 216 12.71 8.11 -5.41
N ALA A 217 12.65 7.61 -6.65
CA ALA A 217 13.80 7.49 -7.53
C ALA A 217 14.39 8.86 -7.91
N ALA A 218 13.55 9.81 -8.30
CA ALA A 218 13.97 11.18 -8.62
C ALA A 218 14.58 11.88 -7.41
N PHE A 219 13.95 11.73 -6.22
CA PHE A 219 14.46 12.31 -4.98
C PHE A 219 15.82 11.72 -4.56
N SER A 220 16.08 10.44 -4.87
CA SER A 220 17.36 9.77 -4.63
C SER A 220 18.47 10.20 -5.58
N GLY A 221 18.15 11.04 -6.59
CA GLY A 221 19.13 11.56 -7.55
C GLY A 221 19.37 10.64 -8.73
N ALA A 222 18.43 9.76 -9.08
CA ALA A 222 18.52 8.97 -10.31
C ALA A 222 18.71 9.88 -11.52
N ARG A 223 19.61 9.48 -12.44
CA ARG A 223 19.86 10.22 -13.69
C ARG A 223 18.71 10.06 -14.67
N HIS A 224 18.21 8.84 -14.82
CA HIS A 224 17.07 8.50 -15.65
C HIS A 224 16.01 7.79 -14.81
N VAL A 225 14.78 8.29 -14.84
CA VAL A 225 13.60 7.64 -14.25
C VAL A 225 12.63 7.38 -15.39
N ILE A 226 12.47 6.13 -15.76
CA ILE A 226 11.68 5.68 -16.91
C ILE A 226 10.40 5.06 -16.37
N GLY A 227 9.26 5.70 -16.61
CA GLY A 227 7.94 5.18 -16.24
C GLY A 227 7.35 4.34 -17.36
N VAL A 228 6.84 3.13 -17.04
CA VAL A 228 6.24 2.22 -18.00
C VAL A 228 4.79 1.95 -17.63
N ASP A 229 3.85 2.30 -18.50
CA ASP A 229 2.43 1.98 -18.32
C ASP A 229 1.72 1.94 -19.69
N PRO A 230 0.81 0.98 -19.95
CA PRO A 230 0.08 0.93 -21.21
C PRO A 230 -0.86 2.13 -21.43
N LEU A 231 -1.37 2.74 -20.33
CA LEU A 231 -2.30 3.86 -20.40
C LEU A 231 -1.56 5.18 -20.62
N GLU A 232 -1.85 5.85 -21.75
CA GLU A 232 -1.27 7.14 -22.10
C GLU A 232 -1.51 8.21 -21.02
N SER A 233 -2.74 8.27 -20.49
CA SER A 233 -3.11 9.21 -19.43
C SER A 233 -2.25 9.13 -18.18
N LYS A 234 -1.72 7.95 -17.84
CA LYS A 234 -0.78 7.76 -16.72
C LYS A 234 0.64 8.17 -17.12
N ARG A 235 1.07 7.84 -18.35
CA ARG A 235 2.39 8.27 -18.85
C ARG A 235 2.51 9.79 -18.91
N ASP A 236 1.45 10.48 -19.36
CA ASP A 236 1.42 11.95 -19.46
C ASP A 236 1.58 12.66 -18.11
N ARG A 237 1.15 12.00 -17.03
CA ARG A 237 1.24 12.53 -15.65
C ARG A 237 2.59 12.23 -14.98
N ALA A 238 3.31 11.18 -15.41
CA ALA A 238 4.53 10.73 -14.76
C ALA A 238 5.66 11.79 -14.68
N PRO A 239 5.86 12.66 -15.68
CA PRO A 239 6.84 13.74 -15.59
C PRO A 239 6.61 14.72 -14.44
N ALA A 240 5.33 14.97 -14.07
CA ALA A 240 5.00 15.79 -12.90
C ALA A 240 5.53 15.21 -11.60
N PHE A 241 5.71 13.88 -11.51
CA PHE A 241 6.25 13.16 -10.36
C PHE A 241 7.76 12.91 -10.44
N GLY A 242 8.41 13.30 -11.54
CA GLY A 242 9.87 13.22 -11.70
C GLY A 242 10.35 12.17 -12.70
N ALA A 243 9.45 11.56 -13.50
CA ALA A 243 9.87 10.74 -14.62
C ALA A 243 10.59 11.59 -15.69
N THR A 244 11.74 11.12 -16.12
CA THR A 244 12.51 11.77 -17.21
C THR A 244 12.07 11.26 -18.58
N HIS A 245 11.57 10.02 -18.63
CA HIS A 245 11.11 9.34 -19.83
C HIS A 245 9.91 8.45 -19.50
N VAL A 246 9.14 8.10 -20.52
CA VAL A 246 8.02 7.17 -20.41
C VAL A 246 8.02 6.19 -21.58
N ALA A 247 7.46 5.00 -21.37
CA ALA A 247 7.31 3.98 -22.39
C ALA A 247 5.94 3.28 -22.24
N ALA A 248 5.36 2.80 -23.33
CA ALA A 248 4.07 2.11 -23.32
C ALA A 248 4.18 0.66 -22.91
N SER A 249 5.34 0.03 -23.06
CA SER A 249 5.59 -1.37 -22.75
C SER A 249 7.01 -1.60 -22.22
N ILE A 250 7.27 -2.79 -21.66
CA ILE A 250 8.62 -3.18 -21.22
C ILE A 250 9.57 -3.28 -22.42
N GLU A 251 9.09 -3.71 -23.59
CA GLU A 251 9.89 -3.82 -24.81
C GLU A 251 10.34 -2.45 -25.30
N GLU A 252 9.45 -1.45 -25.30
CA GLU A 252 9.79 -0.05 -25.61
C GLU A 252 10.77 0.51 -24.60
N ALA A 253 10.56 0.25 -23.30
CA ALA A 253 11.48 0.65 -22.25
C ALA A 253 12.87 0.03 -22.44
N GLN A 254 12.95 -1.23 -22.89
CA GLN A 254 14.23 -1.91 -23.11
C GLN A 254 15.05 -1.23 -24.23
N ALA A 255 14.41 -0.83 -25.33
CA ALA A 255 15.06 -0.10 -26.39
C ALA A 255 15.56 1.28 -25.91
N LEU A 256 14.72 2.00 -25.16
CA LEU A 256 15.05 3.30 -24.57
C LEU A 256 16.20 3.20 -23.56
N VAL A 257 16.16 2.21 -22.65
CA VAL A 257 17.22 1.97 -21.68
C VAL A 257 18.55 1.67 -22.37
N ALA A 258 18.53 0.82 -23.43
CA ALA A 258 19.74 0.48 -24.18
C ALA A 258 20.36 1.75 -24.84
N GLU A 259 19.54 2.64 -25.37
CA GLU A 259 19.99 3.92 -25.94
C GLU A 259 20.61 4.82 -24.85
N LEU A 260 19.90 5.07 -23.77
CA LEU A 260 20.31 5.98 -22.69
C LEU A 260 21.56 5.52 -21.94
N THR A 261 21.81 4.21 -21.90
CA THR A 261 22.91 3.58 -21.13
C THR A 261 24.01 2.98 -22.01
N TRP A 262 23.98 3.24 -23.34
CA TRP A 262 24.91 2.64 -24.31
C TRP A 262 24.96 1.10 -24.21
N GLY A 263 23.81 0.47 -23.96
CA GLY A 263 23.68 -0.99 -23.83
C GLY A 263 24.03 -1.57 -22.46
N ALA A 264 24.32 -0.74 -21.45
CA ALA A 264 24.65 -1.23 -20.09
C ALA A 264 23.39 -1.72 -19.31
N ASN A 265 22.18 -1.37 -19.74
CA ASN A 265 20.91 -1.60 -19.07
C ASN A 265 20.69 -0.73 -17.82
N ALA A 266 19.54 -0.92 -17.15
CA ALA A 266 19.13 -0.15 -15.98
C ALA A 266 19.76 -0.68 -14.69
N ASP A 267 20.15 0.20 -13.79
CA ASP A 267 20.64 -0.19 -12.46
C ASP A 267 19.53 -0.78 -11.60
N ARG A 268 18.30 -0.26 -11.76
CA ARG A 268 17.14 -0.67 -10.96
C ARG A 268 15.90 -0.85 -11.83
N ALA A 269 15.10 -1.88 -11.53
CA ALA A 269 13.76 -2.06 -12.07
C ALA A 269 12.77 -2.31 -10.92
N ILE A 270 11.62 -1.65 -10.92
CA ILE A 270 10.62 -1.73 -9.84
C ILE A 270 9.27 -2.09 -10.45
N LEU A 271 8.70 -3.24 -10.06
CA LEU A 271 7.39 -3.70 -10.52
C LEU A 271 6.31 -3.23 -9.54
N THR A 272 5.43 -2.36 -10.02
CA THR A 272 4.31 -1.76 -9.29
C THR A 272 2.99 -1.86 -10.06
N ALA A 273 2.89 -2.80 -11.02
CA ALA A 273 1.65 -3.09 -11.75
C ALA A 273 0.51 -3.49 -10.80
N GLY A 274 -0.72 -3.35 -11.22
CA GLY A 274 -1.89 -3.71 -10.39
C GLY A 274 -1.84 -5.16 -9.90
N VAL A 275 -1.42 -6.09 -10.76
CA VAL A 275 -1.20 -7.52 -10.45
C VAL A 275 0.21 -7.91 -10.87
N ALA A 276 0.98 -8.55 -9.97
CA ALA A 276 2.28 -9.12 -10.28
C ALA A 276 2.11 -10.49 -10.95
N GLU A 277 1.99 -10.49 -12.25
CA GLU A 277 1.94 -11.75 -13.02
C GLU A 277 3.36 -12.28 -13.23
N GLY A 278 3.54 -13.62 -13.08
CA GLY A 278 4.84 -14.28 -13.24
C GLY A 278 5.52 -14.01 -14.60
N ARG A 279 4.73 -13.81 -15.67
CA ARG A 279 5.22 -13.45 -17.00
C ARG A 279 5.96 -12.11 -17.10
N LEU A 280 5.78 -11.22 -16.12
CA LEU A 280 6.46 -9.91 -16.07
C LEU A 280 7.90 -10.00 -15.54
N ILE A 281 8.25 -11.10 -14.86
CA ILE A 281 9.56 -11.21 -14.17
C ILE A 281 10.71 -11.33 -15.18
N ALA A 282 10.61 -12.22 -16.17
CA ALA A 282 11.68 -12.39 -17.15
C ALA A 282 11.94 -11.10 -17.98
N PRO A 283 10.93 -10.41 -18.54
CA PRO A 283 11.14 -9.13 -19.20
C PRO A 283 11.72 -8.05 -18.28
N MET A 284 11.26 -7.95 -17.03
CA MET A 284 11.81 -7.01 -16.05
C MET A 284 13.29 -7.30 -15.76
N MET A 285 13.66 -8.58 -15.59
CA MET A 285 15.06 -8.97 -15.38
C MET A 285 15.93 -8.70 -16.60
N GLY A 286 15.35 -8.70 -17.81
CA GLY A 286 16.03 -8.30 -19.05
C GLY A 286 16.42 -6.82 -19.10
N LEU A 287 15.68 -5.95 -18.41
CA LEU A 287 16.00 -4.53 -18.27
C LEU A 287 17.22 -4.25 -17.37
N VAL A 288 17.52 -5.18 -16.45
CA VAL A 288 18.46 -4.93 -15.35
C VAL A 288 19.91 -5.21 -15.79
N ALA A 289 20.78 -4.30 -15.46
CA ALA A 289 22.24 -4.38 -15.72
C ALA A 289 22.95 -5.45 -14.89
N LYS A 290 24.20 -5.70 -15.19
CA LYS A 290 25.11 -6.51 -14.35
C LYS A 290 25.21 -5.87 -12.96
N GLY A 291 24.99 -6.68 -11.91
CA GLY A 291 24.99 -6.21 -10.53
C GLY A 291 23.75 -5.36 -10.14
N GLY A 292 22.82 -5.16 -11.09
CA GLY A 292 21.61 -4.39 -10.84
C GLY A 292 20.53 -5.17 -10.08
N ARG A 293 19.48 -4.47 -9.65
CA ARG A 293 18.44 -5.01 -8.79
C ARG A 293 17.04 -4.79 -9.36
N ALA A 294 16.25 -5.87 -9.38
CA ALA A 294 14.82 -5.86 -9.66
C ALA A 294 14.03 -6.03 -8.36
N VAL A 295 12.99 -5.21 -8.17
CA VAL A 295 12.15 -5.18 -6.97
C VAL A 295 10.72 -5.51 -7.34
N VAL A 296 10.13 -6.52 -6.69
CA VAL A 296 8.71 -6.88 -6.83
C VAL A 296 7.95 -6.27 -5.66
N THR A 297 7.18 -5.23 -5.92
CA THR A 297 6.32 -4.54 -4.95
C THR A 297 4.84 -4.83 -5.21
N ALA A 298 4.48 -5.07 -6.47
CA ALA A 298 3.13 -5.45 -6.86
C ALA A 298 2.68 -6.74 -6.16
N VAL A 299 1.40 -6.81 -5.82
CA VAL A 299 0.79 -8.00 -5.23
C VAL A 299 0.52 -9.03 -6.32
N ALA A 300 0.93 -10.28 -6.07
CA ALA A 300 0.59 -11.41 -6.91
C ALA A 300 -0.61 -12.17 -6.33
N PRO A 301 -1.42 -12.86 -7.15
CA PRO A 301 -2.38 -13.84 -6.64
C PRO A 301 -1.70 -14.87 -5.75
N ILE A 302 -2.33 -15.25 -4.63
CA ILE A 302 -1.74 -16.20 -3.65
C ILE A 302 -1.26 -17.49 -4.32
N GLY A 303 -1.97 -17.96 -5.36
CA GLY A 303 -1.63 -19.16 -6.11
C GLY A 303 -0.51 -19.01 -7.17
N GLN A 304 0.03 -17.79 -7.38
CA GLN A 304 1.08 -17.54 -8.37
C GLN A 304 2.44 -18.03 -7.86
N THR A 305 2.79 -19.28 -8.12
CA THR A 305 4.02 -19.91 -7.64
C THR A 305 5.10 -20.06 -8.71
N GLN A 306 4.77 -19.81 -9.98
CA GLN A 306 5.70 -20.01 -11.09
C GLN A 306 6.06 -18.71 -11.79
N VAL A 307 7.33 -18.55 -12.08
CA VAL A 307 7.90 -17.44 -12.83
C VAL A 307 8.96 -17.95 -13.82
N ASP A 308 9.07 -17.31 -14.97
CA ASP A 308 10.18 -17.54 -15.88
C ASP A 308 11.38 -16.73 -15.41
N LEU A 309 12.46 -17.40 -15.03
CA LEU A 309 13.69 -16.76 -14.58
C LEU A 309 14.93 -17.49 -15.12
N ASN A 310 15.77 -16.76 -15.85
CA ASN A 310 17.04 -17.30 -16.32
C ASN A 310 18.05 -17.32 -15.16
N LEU A 311 18.24 -18.49 -14.54
CA LEU A 311 19.15 -18.67 -13.41
C LEU A 311 20.63 -18.46 -13.78
N PHE A 312 21.01 -18.78 -15.04
CA PHE A 312 22.37 -18.53 -15.51
C PHE A 312 22.65 -17.02 -15.59
N ASP A 313 21.71 -16.24 -16.16
CA ASP A 313 21.83 -14.80 -16.23
C ASP A 313 21.83 -14.15 -14.83
N LEU A 314 20.92 -14.59 -13.95
CA LEU A 314 20.86 -14.13 -12.55
C LEU A 314 22.21 -14.31 -11.85
N ALA A 315 22.80 -15.52 -11.94
CA ALA A 315 24.04 -15.87 -11.25
C ALA A 315 25.27 -15.24 -11.91
N MET A 316 25.41 -15.40 -13.24
CA MET A 316 26.62 -14.94 -13.95
C MET A 316 26.75 -13.43 -14.06
N GLN A 317 25.63 -12.71 -14.07
CA GLN A 317 25.62 -11.24 -14.06
C GLN A 317 25.40 -10.66 -12.66
N ARG A 318 25.30 -11.50 -11.61
CA ARG A 318 25.06 -11.07 -10.23
C ARG A 318 23.83 -10.16 -10.08
N LYS A 319 22.79 -10.42 -10.85
CA LYS A 319 21.53 -9.66 -10.74
C LYS A 319 20.80 -10.06 -9.46
N GLU A 320 20.03 -9.14 -8.93
CA GLU A 320 19.21 -9.38 -7.73
C GLU A 320 17.72 -9.29 -8.09
N LEU A 321 16.92 -10.24 -7.59
CA LEU A 321 15.46 -10.18 -7.58
C LEU A 321 15.01 -10.21 -6.12
N VAL A 322 14.36 -9.13 -5.66
CA VAL A 322 13.97 -8.96 -4.26
C VAL A 322 12.49 -8.64 -4.11
N GLY A 323 11.86 -9.19 -3.07
CA GLY A 323 10.51 -8.81 -2.67
C GLY A 323 10.50 -7.52 -1.84
N CYS A 324 9.39 -6.79 -1.89
CA CYS A 324 9.20 -5.56 -1.14
C CYS A 324 7.80 -5.52 -0.54
N ILE A 325 7.71 -5.36 0.77
CA ILE A 325 6.46 -5.07 1.47
C ILE A 325 6.56 -3.69 2.12
N PHE A 326 5.54 -2.86 1.94
CA PHE A 326 5.46 -1.51 2.50
C PHE A 326 6.70 -0.65 2.17
N GLY A 327 7.32 -0.85 0.99
CA GLY A 327 8.53 -0.13 0.60
C GLY A 327 9.75 -0.42 1.48
N ASN A 328 9.77 -1.49 2.28
CA ASN A 328 10.75 -1.75 3.33
C ASN A 328 10.88 -0.59 4.34
N ALA A 329 9.83 0.23 4.47
CA ALA A 329 9.82 1.40 5.34
C ALA A 329 9.56 1.06 6.81
N ASN A 330 9.94 1.97 7.70
CA ASN A 330 9.59 1.93 9.12
C ASN A 330 8.44 2.91 9.38
N PRO A 331 7.19 2.46 9.58
CA PRO A 331 6.02 3.34 9.65
C PRO A 331 6.20 4.54 10.58
N ARG A 332 6.63 4.30 11.82
CA ARG A 332 6.79 5.34 12.85
C ARG A 332 7.85 6.39 12.53
N ARG A 333 8.80 6.08 11.64
CA ARG A 333 9.83 7.01 11.16
C ARG A 333 9.44 7.65 9.84
N ASP A 334 8.98 6.83 8.89
CA ASP A 334 8.92 7.24 7.49
C ASP A 334 7.61 7.95 7.16
N ILE A 335 6.47 7.59 7.79
CA ILE A 335 5.20 8.31 7.60
C ILE A 335 5.34 9.80 7.99
N PRO A 336 5.79 10.16 9.21
CA PRO A 336 5.97 11.58 9.56
C PRO A 336 7.01 12.28 8.69
N ARG A 337 8.07 11.56 8.26
CA ARG A 337 9.09 12.11 7.36
C ARG A 337 8.53 12.47 5.99
N LEU A 338 7.73 11.58 5.40
CA LEU A 338 7.11 11.81 4.09
C LEU A 338 6.10 12.96 4.15
N LEU A 339 5.33 13.04 5.22
CA LEU A 339 4.39 14.14 5.43
C LEU A 339 5.10 15.50 5.58
N ARG A 340 6.25 15.55 6.27
CA ARG A 340 7.06 16.77 6.31
C ARG A 340 7.61 17.15 4.93
N LEU A 341 8.06 16.18 4.13
CA LEU A 341 8.46 16.45 2.74
C LEU A 341 7.29 17.00 1.91
N TYR A 342 6.06 16.52 2.15
CA TYR A 342 4.86 17.07 1.53
C TYR A 342 4.62 18.52 1.97
N MET A 343 4.65 18.81 3.27
CA MET A 343 4.48 20.18 3.79
C MET A 343 5.56 21.16 3.30
N GLU A 344 6.74 20.65 2.99
CA GLU A 344 7.85 21.40 2.37
C GLU A 344 7.73 21.53 0.84
N GLY A 345 6.68 20.98 0.22
CA GLY A 345 6.49 20.96 -1.24
C GLY A 345 7.47 20.05 -2.01
N ARG A 346 8.14 19.13 -1.33
CA ARG A 346 9.15 18.22 -1.89
C ARG A 346 8.60 16.81 -2.19
N LEU A 347 7.41 16.50 -1.74
CA LEU A 347 6.64 15.30 -2.09
C LEU A 347 5.27 15.74 -2.56
N LYS A 348 4.80 15.20 -3.68
CA LYS A 348 3.51 15.53 -4.28
C LYS A 348 2.45 14.55 -3.82
N LEU A 349 1.47 15.03 -3.08
CA LEU A 349 0.30 14.26 -2.67
C LEU A 349 -1.00 14.84 -3.26
N ASP A 350 -1.07 16.16 -3.47
CA ASP A 350 -2.25 16.79 -4.06
C ASP A 350 -2.50 16.28 -5.49
N GLU A 351 -1.46 16.15 -6.28
CA GLU A 351 -1.52 15.68 -7.66
C GLU A 351 -1.88 14.19 -7.76
N LEU A 352 -1.71 13.42 -6.67
CA LEU A 352 -2.13 12.02 -6.62
C LEU A 352 -3.64 11.88 -6.49
N VAL A 353 -4.29 12.70 -5.64
CA VAL A 353 -5.73 12.64 -5.38
C VAL A 353 -6.48 13.23 -6.58
N THR A 354 -6.99 12.39 -7.44
CA THR A 354 -7.70 12.82 -8.64
C THR A 354 -9.21 12.85 -8.49
N THR A 355 -9.76 12.10 -7.54
CA THR A 355 -11.20 12.01 -7.31
C THR A 355 -11.48 11.76 -5.83
N THR A 356 -12.51 12.45 -5.30
CA THR A 356 -13.02 12.24 -3.95
C THR A 356 -14.43 11.68 -4.02
N TYR A 357 -14.74 10.72 -3.17
CA TYR A 357 -16.03 10.04 -3.06
C TYR A 357 -16.55 10.18 -1.62
N ASP A 358 -17.84 10.01 -1.44
CA ASP A 358 -18.42 9.62 -0.16
C ASP A 358 -18.36 8.08 0.01
N LEU A 359 -18.75 7.58 1.18
CA LEU A 359 -18.74 6.16 1.44
C LEU A 359 -19.69 5.37 0.52
N ASP A 360 -20.84 5.95 0.16
CA ASP A 360 -21.82 5.33 -0.73
C ASP A 360 -21.29 5.23 -2.17
N GLY A 361 -20.37 6.11 -2.57
CA GLY A 361 -19.68 6.10 -3.86
C GLY A 361 -18.54 5.08 -4.01
N ILE A 362 -18.29 4.23 -3.02
CA ILE A 362 -17.14 3.31 -3.01
C ILE A 362 -17.06 2.42 -4.25
N ASN A 363 -18.19 1.86 -4.70
CA ASN A 363 -18.22 0.98 -5.88
C ASN A 363 -17.85 1.75 -7.15
N GLN A 364 -18.32 2.99 -7.31
CA GLN A 364 -17.92 3.87 -8.41
C GLN A 364 -16.41 4.15 -8.36
N GLY A 365 -15.85 4.39 -7.17
CA GLY A 365 -14.42 4.62 -6.99
C GLY A 365 -13.55 3.44 -7.46
N TYR A 366 -14.02 2.20 -7.27
CA TYR A 366 -13.35 1.00 -7.79
C TYR A 366 -13.57 0.79 -9.29
N GLU A 367 -14.72 1.16 -9.85
CA GLU A 367 -14.92 1.21 -11.30
C GLU A 367 -13.95 2.18 -11.96
N ASP A 368 -13.85 3.40 -11.46
CA ASP A 368 -12.92 4.42 -11.95
C ASP A 368 -11.45 3.97 -11.84
N MET A 369 -11.11 3.20 -10.79
CA MET A 369 -9.78 2.62 -10.64
C MET A 369 -9.49 1.56 -11.71
N ARG A 370 -10.43 0.65 -11.98
CA ARG A 370 -10.31 -0.38 -13.04
C ARG A 370 -10.18 0.25 -14.42
N ASP A 371 -10.96 1.29 -14.69
CA ASP A 371 -10.94 2.01 -15.97
C ASP A 371 -9.72 2.93 -16.11
N GLY A 372 -8.92 3.10 -15.04
CA GLY A 372 -7.72 3.94 -15.03
C GLY A 372 -8.01 5.44 -15.13
N THR A 373 -9.22 5.86 -14.82
CA THR A 373 -9.64 7.28 -14.84
C THR A 373 -9.09 8.06 -13.67
N ASN A 374 -8.81 7.41 -12.55
CA ASN A 374 -8.13 8.01 -11.41
C ASN A 374 -6.71 7.45 -11.19
N ILE A 375 -5.81 8.24 -10.58
CA ILE A 375 -4.55 7.75 -10.00
C ILE A 375 -4.82 7.25 -8.59
N ARG A 376 -5.45 8.10 -7.76
CA ARG A 376 -5.92 7.77 -6.42
C ARG A 376 -7.30 8.36 -6.18
N GLY A 377 -8.23 7.48 -5.78
CA GLY A 377 -9.49 7.86 -5.20
C GLY A 377 -9.38 7.95 -3.68
N VAL A 378 -10.11 8.87 -3.07
CA VAL A 378 -10.17 9.03 -1.61
C VAL A 378 -11.64 9.12 -1.18
N ILE A 379 -12.03 8.33 -0.18
CA ILE A 379 -13.31 8.48 0.52
C ILE A 379 -13.12 9.56 1.58
N SER A 380 -13.99 10.58 1.58
CA SER A 380 -14.07 11.63 2.60
C SER A 380 -15.22 11.35 3.56
N TYR A 381 -14.98 11.52 4.85
CA TYR A 381 -15.97 11.38 5.93
C TYR A 381 -16.38 12.73 6.54
N GLN A 382 -16.07 13.83 5.84
CA GLN A 382 -16.39 15.20 6.26
C GLN A 382 -17.79 15.60 5.83
#